data_4ee7c5108d585318a1f06d4f23a85993
#
_entry.id   4ee7c5108d585318a1f06d4f23a85993
#
_cell.length_a   1.000
_cell.length_b   1.000
_cell.length_c   1.000
_cell.angle_alpha   90.00
_cell.angle_beta   90.00
_cell.angle_gamma   90.00
#
_symmetry.space_group_name_H-M   'P 1'
#
loop_
_entity.id
_entity.type
_entity.pdbx_description
1 polymer ?
#
loop_
_entity_poly.entity_id
_entity_poly.type
_entity_poly.pdbx_seq_one_letter_code
_entity_poly.pdbx_strand_id
1 'polypeptide(L)'
;MATILQDLPVGQKVGIAFSGGLDTSAALLWMQRKGALPFAYTANLGQPDEPDYEAIPRKALEYGAQKARLIDCRKQLAHEGIAALQAGAFHISTAGLTYFNTTPLGRAVTGTMLVAAMKEDDVHIWGDGSTYKGNDIERFYRYGLLTNPALKIYKPWLDQKFIDELGGRKEMSEFLIANGFDYKMSAEKAYSTDSNMLGATHEAKDLEYLNSGIRIVNPIMGVPFWREDCQVKAEEVSVRFEEGQPVALNGVEFNDPVALILEANRIGGRHGLGMSDQIENRIIEAKSRGIYEAPGMALLHIAYERLVTGIHNEDTIEQYRMNGMKLGRLLYQGRWFDPQAIMLRETAQRWVARAVTGMVTLELRRGNDYSLLNTESPNLTYHPERLTMEKGESMFSPRDRIGQLTMRNLDIVDTRAKLGIYAQTGLLAASKDSPLPLLGNDS
;
A
#
# COMPACT_ATOMS: atom_id res chain seq x y z
N MET A 1 -25.14 -0.16 18.47
CA MET A 1 -24.77 0.19 17.09
C MET A 1 -24.18 1.59 17.09
N ALA A 2 -23.14 1.84 16.31
CA ALA A 2 -22.57 3.17 16.17
C ALA A 2 -23.62 4.14 15.58
N THR A 3 -23.68 5.37 16.14
CA THR A 3 -24.62 6.39 15.67
C THR A 3 -23.88 7.32 14.73
N ILE A 4 -24.30 7.38 13.47
CA ILE A 4 -23.85 8.40 12.52
C ILE A 4 -24.76 9.61 12.68
N LEU A 5 -24.18 10.74 13.06
CA LEU A 5 -24.88 12.01 13.22
C LEU A 5 -25.07 12.64 11.84
N GLN A 6 -26.28 13.03 11.52
CA GLN A 6 -26.64 13.65 10.22
C GLN A 6 -26.49 15.17 10.26
N ASP A 7 -26.58 15.75 11.47
CA ASP A 7 -26.43 17.18 11.72
C ASP A 7 -25.26 17.44 12.68
N LEU A 8 -24.68 18.64 12.57
CA LEU A 8 -23.59 19.10 13.42
C LEU A 8 -23.99 19.02 14.90
N PRO A 9 -23.20 18.37 15.77
CA PRO A 9 -23.44 18.27 17.21
C PRO A 9 -23.06 19.57 17.94
N VAL A 10 -23.91 20.58 17.88
CA VAL A 10 -23.72 21.89 18.52
C VAL A 10 -23.50 21.74 20.03
N GLY A 11 -22.52 22.46 20.58
CA GLY A 11 -22.14 22.44 21.99
C GLY A 11 -21.37 21.20 22.46
N GLN A 12 -21.11 20.25 21.57
CA GLN A 12 -20.38 19.02 21.90
C GLN A 12 -18.94 19.03 21.35
N LYS A 13 -18.04 18.29 22.03
CA LYS A 13 -16.68 18.06 21.58
C LYS A 13 -16.68 17.16 20.35
N VAL A 14 -16.08 17.60 19.25
CA VAL A 14 -15.93 16.84 18.01
C VAL A 14 -14.45 16.68 17.70
N GLY A 15 -13.94 15.46 17.78
CA GLY A 15 -12.59 15.14 17.33
C GLY A 15 -12.53 15.06 15.80
N ILE A 16 -11.57 15.74 15.19
CA ILE A 16 -11.36 15.72 13.75
C ILE A 16 -9.92 15.33 13.41
N ALA A 17 -9.77 14.38 12.49
CA ALA A 17 -8.48 14.15 11.86
C ALA A 17 -8.13 15.36 11.00
N PHE A 18 -7.13 16.11 11.43
CA PHE A 18 -6.77 17.41 10.85
C PHE A 18 -5.41 17.33 10.14
N SER A 19 -5.44 17.57 8.84
CA SER A 19 -4.25 17.57 7.98
C SER A 19 -3.68 18.96 7.69
N GLY A 20 -4.39 20.02 8.07
CA GLY A 20 -4.04 21.40 7.70
C GLY A 20 -4.34 21.77 6.24
N GLY A 21 -4.85 20.85 5.44
CA GLY A 21 -5.32 21.08 4.07
C GLY A 21 -6.65 21.86 4.02
N LEU A 22 -7.09 22.22 2.80
CA LEU A 22 -8.29 23.04 2.58
C LEU A 22 -9.53 22.43 3.22
N ASP A 23 -9.83 21.17 2.91
CA ASP A 23 -11.06 20.49 3.34
C ASP A 23 -11.17 20.44 4.87
N THR A 24 -10.09 20.04 5.55
CA THR A 24 -10.10 19.94 7.03
C THR A 24 -10.08 21.30 7.71
N SER A 25 -9.41 22.30 7.12
CA SER A 25 -9.40 23.67 7.63
C SER A 25 -10.77 24.33 7.54
N ALA A 26 -11.41 24.24 6.37
CA ALA A 26 -12.77 24.76 6.18
C ALA A 26 -13.80 24.05 7.06
N ALA A 27 -13.71 22.71 7.16
CA ALA A 27 -14.59 21.93 8.01
C ALA A 27 -14.45 22.30 9.50
N LEU A 28 -13.23 22.44 10.00
CA LEU A 28 -12.96 22.79 11.38
C LEU A 28 -13.52 24.18 11.71
N LEU A 29 -13.22 25.20 10.88
CA LEU A 29 -13.71 26.55 11.06
C LEU A 29 -15.24 26.61 10.97
N TRP A 30 -15.85 25.91 10.00
CA TRP A 30 -17.30 25.85 9.86
C TRP A 30 -17.97 25.24 11.09
N MET A 31 -17.48 24.10 11.60
CA MET A 31 -17.96 23.49 12.83
C MET A 31 -17.89 24.46 14.03
N GLN A 32 -16.77 25.15 14.19
CA GLN A 32 -16.59 26.14 15.25
C GLN A 32 -17.58 27.31 15.12
N ARG A 33 -17.76 27.86 13.92
CA ARG A 33 -18.69 28.97 13.65
C ARG A 33 -20.16 28.59 13.89
N LYS A 34 -20.49 27.33 13.67
CA LYS A 34 -21.84 26.79 13.91
C LYS A 34 -22.04 26.29 15.36
N GLY A 35 -21.05 26.46 16.25
CA GLY A 35 -21.17 26.24 17.68
C GLY A 35 -20.81 24.84 18.18
N ALA A 36 -20.17 24.00 17.39
CA ALA A 36 -19.52 22.79 17.88
C ALA A 36 -18.17 23.16 18.56
N LEU A 37 -17.61 22.21 19.31
CA LEU A 37 -16.32 22.35 19.99
C LEU A 37 -15.28 21.43 19.32
N PRO A 38 -14.59 21.87 18.24
CA PRO A 38 -13.66 21.02 17.53
C PRO A 38 -12.38 20.75 18.33
N PHE A 39 -11.93 19.50 18.32
CA PHE A 39 -10.64 19.04 18.83
C PHE A 39 -9.86 18.47 17.66
N ALA A 40 -8.72 19.04 17.32
CA ALA A 40 -7.92 18.64 16.17
C ALA A 40 -6.85 17.62 16.56
N TYR A 41 -6.75 16.55 15.79
CA TYR A 41 -5.74 15.51 15.94
C TYR A 41 -5.00 15.32 14.63
N THR A 42 -3.69 15.55 14.64
CA THR A 42 -2.81 15.44 13.48
C THR A 42 -1.90 14.23 13.64
N ALA A 43 -1.84 13.39 12.63
CA ALA A 43 -0.91 12.26 12.59
C ALA A 43 0.41 12.66 11.92
N ASN A 44 1.52 12.56 12.67
CA ASN A 44 2.85 12.54 12.06
C ASN A 44 3.14 11.14 11.54
N LEU A 45 3.04 10.97 10.23
CA LEU A 45 3.33 9.73 9.51
C LEU A 45 4.68 9.78 8.77
N GLY A 46 5.50 10.80 9.02
CA GLY A 46 6.73 11.03 8.28
C GLY A 46 6.49 11.46 6.83
N GLN A 47 5.48 12.29 6.58
CA GLN A 47 5.14 12.82 5.26
C GLN A 47 6.33 13.59 4.67
N PRO A 48 6.86 13.22 3.50
CA PRO A 48 8.07 13.85 2.95
C PRO A 48 7.84 15.28 2.44
N ASP A 49 6.60 15.66 2.22
CA ASP A 49 6.18 16.99 1.75
C ASP A 49 5.72 17.93 2.88
N GLU A 50 5.84 17.53 4.15
CA GLU A 50 5.52 18.38 5.30
C GLU A 50 6.80 18.94 5.97
N PRO A 51 7.10 20.22 5.81
CA PRO A 51 8.32 20.80 6.35
C PRO A 51 8.26 21.14 7.84
N ASP A 52 7.05 21.39 8.41
CA ASP A 52 6.84 21.76 9.81
C ASP A 52 5.56 21.13 10.38
N TYR A 53 5.70 19.94 10.93
CA TYR A 53 4.58 19.22 11.56
C TYR A 53 3.94 20.01 12.72
N GLU A 54 4.73 20.80 13.48
CA GLU A 54 4.22 21.57 14.61
C GLU A 54 3.39 22.76 14.15
N ALA A 55 3.52 23.22 12.91
CA ALA A 55 2.67 24.26 12.35
C ALA A 55 1.22 23.81 12.20
N ILE A 56 0.97 22.51 11.95
CA ILE A 56 -0.38 21.99 11.68
C ILE A 56 -1.30 22.15 12.91
N PRO A 57 -0.97 21.69 14.13
CA PRO A 57 -1.81 21.92 15.30
C PRO A 57 -1.92 23.41 15.66
N ARG A 58 -0.89 24.23 15.45
CA ARG A 58 -0.99 25.70 15.64
C ARG A 58 -2.07 26.30 14.75
N LYS A 59 -2.05 25.92 13.47
CA LYS A 59 -3.06 26.33 12.48
C LYS A 59 -4.48 25.89 12.89
N ALA A 60 -4.63 24.68 13.43
CA ALA A 60 -5.93 24.22 13.93
C ALA A 60 -6.47 25.10 15.07
N LEU A 61 -5.61 25.56 15.99
CA LEU A 61 -5.99 26.48 17.04
C LEU A 61 -6.41 27.85 16.49
N GLU A 62 -5.73 28.36 15.46
CA GLU A 62 -6.10 29.60 14.77
C GLU A 62 -7.50 29.50 14.14
N TYR A 63 -7.86 28.34 13.57
CA TYR A 63 -9.22 28.08 13.05
C TYR A 63 -10.27 27.84 14.15
N GLY A 64 -9.89 27.92 15.43
CA GLY A 64 -10.78 27.84 16.56
C GLY A 64 -10.99 26.47 17.16
N ALA A 65 -10.06 25.54 16.96
CA ALA A 65 -10.04 24.30 17.73
C ALA A 65 -9.84 24.59 19.23
N GLN A 66 -10.59 23.90 20.08
CA GLN A 66 -10.44 24.00 21.54
C GLN A 66 -9.13 23.39 22.03
N LYS A 67 -8.67 22.36 21.34
CA LYS A 67 -7.41 21.66 21.56
C LYS A 67 -6.89 21.14 20.23
N ALA A 68 -5.57 21.13 20.07
CA ALA A 68 -4.91 20.52 18.92
C ALA A 68 -3.71 19.67 19.39
N ARG A 69 -3.58 18.47 18.84
CA ARG A 69 -2.50 17.54 19.20
C ARG A 69 -1.83 16.99 17.96
N LEU A 70 -0.50 16.91 18.01
CA LEU A 70 0.33 16.14 17.06
C LEU A 70 0.62 14.78 17.67
N ILE A 71 0.27 13.71 16.97
CA ILE A 71 0.47 12.33 17.41
C ILE A 71 1.56 11.69 16.53
N ASP A 72 2.66 11.27 17.15
CA ASP A 72 3.73 10.58 16.42
C ASP A 72 3.31 9.13 16.11
N CYS A 73 3.01 8.87 14.85
CA CYS A 73 2.55 7.60 14.33
C CYS A 73 3.64 6.84 13.56
N ARG A 74 4.86 7.39 13.42
CA ARG A 74 5.89 6.86 12.54
C ARG A 74 6.33 5.45 12.90
N LYS A 75 6.58 5.20 14.18
CA LYS A 75 7.04 3.87 14.63
C LYS A 75 5.99 2.79 14.38
N GLN A 76 4.71 3.11 14.66
CA GLN A 76 3.63 2.17 14.39
C GLN A 76 3.48 1.92 12.88
N LEU A 77 3.58 2.99 12.07
CA LEU A 77 3.51 2.86 10.62
C LEU A 77 4.65 2.01 10.04
N ALA A 78 5.86 2.15 10.58
CA ALA A 78 7.00 1.32 10.20
C ALA A 78 6.72 -0.16 10.47
N HIS A 79 6.21 -0.49 11.66
CA HIS A 79 5.88 -1.87 12.03
C HIS A 79 4.79 -2.46 11.12
N GLU A 80 3.73 -1.71 10.83
CA GLU A 80 2.66 -2.19 9.94
C GLU A 80 3.14 -2.30 8.48
N GLY A 81 4.02 -1.40 8.03
CA GLY A 81 4.66 -1.48 6.71
C GLY A 81 5.52 -2.73 6.56
N ILE A 82 6.34 -3.05 7.55
CA ILE A 82 7.16 -4.27 7.57
C ILE A 82 6.26 -5.51 7.65
N ALA A 83 5.20 -5.50 8.45
CA ALA A 83 4.25 -6.61 8.52
C ALA A 83 3.55 -6.84 7.16
N ALA A 84 3.20 -5.78 6.45
CA ALA A 84 2.64 -5.86 5.11
C ALA A 84 3.65 -6.42 4.09
N LEU A 85 4.92 -6.01 4.19
CA LEU A 85 6.02 -6.53 3.39
C LEU A 85 6.20 -8.04 3.62
N GLN A 86 6.31 -8.48 4.88
CA GLN A 86 6.46 -9.87 5.27
C GLN A 86 5.33 -10.77 4.76
N ALA A 87 4.14 -10.23 4.68
CA ALA A 87 2.95 -10.98 4.25
C ALA A 87 2.62 -10.81 2.76
N GLY A 88 3.40 -10.04 2.01
CA GLY A 88 3.11 -9.73 0.61
C GLY A 88 1.72 -9.09 0.42
N ALA A 89 1.29 -8.21 1.34
CA ALA A 89 -0.07 -7.68 1.42
C ALA A 89 -0.38 -6.65 0.32
N PHE A 90 -0.12 -7.03 -0.94
CA PHE A 90 -0.21 -6.15 -2.11
C PHE A 90 -1.02 -6.85 -3.22
N HIS A 91 -2.19 -6.31 -3.54
CA HIS A 91 -3.11 -6.94 -4.50
C HIS A 91 -3.28 -6.17 -5.80
N ILE A 92 -2.74 -4.95 -5.88
CA ILE A 92 -2.77 -4.13 -7.09
C ILE A 92 -1.37 -4.15 -7.70
N SER A 93 -1.26 -4.83 -8.82
CA SER A 93 0.00 -4.94 -9.57
C SER A 93 -0.28 -5.01 -11.07
N THR A 94 0.51 -4.30 -11.85
CA THR A 94 0.45 -4.31 -13.32
C THR A 94 1.86 -4.49 -13.86
N ALA A 95 2.08 -5.57 -14.62
CA ALA A 95 3.36 -5.88 -15.26
C ALA A 95 4.57 -5.83 -14.29
N GLY A 96 4.40 -6.36 -13.07
CA GLY A 96 5.43 -6.40 -12.04
C GLY A 96 5.59 -5.12 -11.22
N LEU A 97 4.90 -4.05 -11.56
CA LEU A 97 4.87 -2.82 -10.76
C LEU A 97 3.74 -2.88 -9.75
N THR A 98 4.06 -2.67 -8.49
CA THR A 98 3.16 -2.92 -7.36
C THR A 98 2.78 -1.62 -6.64
N TYR A 99 1.52 -1.48 -6.28
CA TYR A 99 1.07 -0.53 -5.28
C TYR A 99 1.19 -1.14 -3.88
N PHE A 100 2.03 -0.58 -3.03
CA PHE A 100 2.36 -1.12 -1.70
C PHE A 100 1.33 -0.80 -0.60
N ASN A 101 0.10 -0.43 -0.96
CA ASN A 101 -0.97 -0.12 -0.01
C ASN A 101 -0.57 0.93 1.06
N THR A 102 0.27 1.88 0.69
CA THR A 102 0.88 2.84 1.62
C THR A 102 -0.15 3.77 2.25
N THR A 103 -1.12 4.27 1.48
CA THR A 103 -2.26 5.05 2.00
C THR A 103 -3.17 4.20 2.90
N PRO A 104 -3.64 2.98 2.53
CA PRO A 104 -4.39 2.11 3.44
C PRO A 104 -3.70 1.83 4.78
N LEU A 105 -2.37 1.58 4.78
CA LEU A 105 -1.58 1.42 6.00
C LEU A 105 -1.58 2.69 6.85
N GLY A 106 -1.35 3.83 6.22
CA GLY A 106 -1.43 5.13 6.88
C GLY A 106 -2.79 5.35 7.56
N ARG A 107 -3.90 4.97 6.90
CA ARG A 107 -5.25 5.11 7.47
C ARG A 107 -5.52 4.15 8.63
N ALA A 108 -4.97 2.92 8.56
CA ALA A 108 -5.06 1.96 9.68
C ALA A 108 -4.41 2.53 10.94
N VAL A 109 -3.22 3.10 10.80
CA VAL A 109 -2.48 3.71 11.91
C VAL A 109 -3.13 5.01 12.38
N THR A 110 -3.47 5.91 11.47
CA THR A 110 -4.12 7.19 11.81
C THR A 110 -5.45 6.96 12.53
N GLY A 111 -6.33 6.14 11.95
CA GLY A 111 -7.67 5.89 12.50
C GLY A 111 -7.67 5.26 13.88
N THR A 112 -6.65 4.48 14.21
CA THR A 112 -6.51 3.87 15.55
C THR A 112 -5.83 4.80 16.54
N MET A 113 -4.70 5.40 16.20
CA MET A 113 -3.90 6.20 17.13
C MET A 113 -4.56 7.53 17.47
N LEU A 114 -5.20 8.21 16.52
CA LEU A 114 -5.90 9.46 16.81
C LEU A 114 -7.12 9.21 17.70
N VAL A 115 -7.87 8.12 17.47
CA VAL A 115 -9.02 7.78 18.33
C VAL A 115 -8.56 7.37 19.73
N ALA A 116 -7.41 6.72 19.88
CA ALA A 116 -6.81 6.47 21.18
C ALA A 116 -6.49 7.79 21.92
N ALA A 117 -5.89 8.77 21.23
CA ALA A 117 -5.64 10.09 21.79
C ALA A 117 -6.92 10.88 22.14
N MET A 118 -7.98 10.73 21.34
CA MET A 118 -9.30 11.31 21.65
C MET A 118 -9.87 10.78 22.96
N LYS A 119 -9.67 9.50 23.25
CA LYS A 119 -10.14 8.89 24.51
C LYS A 119 -9.48 9.51 25.74
N GLU A 120 -8.19 9.89 25.65
CA GLU A 120 -7.48 10.60 26.71
C GLU A 120 -8.05 12.00 26.96
N ASP A 121 -8.62 12.64 25.93
CA ASP A 121 -9.19 13.99 26.00
C ASP A 121 -10.71 13.99 26.29
N ASP A 122 -11.30 12.81 26.55
CA ASP A 122 -12.75 12.64 26.76
C ASP A 122 -13.56 13.19 25.57
N VAL A 123 -13.15 12.84 24.34
CA VAL A 123 -13.82 13.19 23.09
C VAL A 123 -14.47 11.94 22.50
N HIS A 124 -15.80 11.99 22.31
CA HIS A 124 -16.60 10.82 21.94
C HIS A 124 -17.27 10.92 20.58
N ILE A 125 -17.02 11.99 19.83
CA ILE A 125 -17.51 12.16 18.47
C ILE A 125 -16.29 12.23 17.54
N TRP A 126 -16.22 11.30 16.58
CA TRP A 126 -15.14 11.18 15.62
C TRP A 126 -15.53 11.71 14.24
N GLY A 127 -14.69 12.54 13.66
CA GLY A 127 -14.83 13.10 12.33
C GLY A 127 -13.52 13.15 11.57
N ASP A 128 -13.65 13.29 10.27
CA ASP A 128 -12.54 13.47 9.33
C ASP A 128 -13.02 14.20 8.06
N GLY A 129 -12.09 14.64 7.24
CA GLY A 129 -12.35 15.36 5.99
C GLY A 129 -12.63 14.47 4.77
N SER A 130 -12.86 13.18 4.95
CA SER A 130 -13.08 12.26 3.82
C SER A 130 -14.40 12.53 3.11
N THR A 131 -14.33 12.58 1.77
CA THR A 131 -15.54 12.72 0.93
C THR A 131 -16.31 11.40 0.83
N TYR A 132 -17.63 11.49 0.62
CA TYR A 132 -18.49 10.31 0.50
C TYR A 132 -18.21 9.44 -0.73
N LYS A 133 -17.45 9.93 -1.71
CA LYS A 133 -17.01 9.18 -2.91
C LYS A 133 -15.65 8.49 -2.75
N GLY A 134 -14.90 8.81 -1.69
CA GLY A 134 -13.58 8.29 -1.43
C GLY A 134 -13.58 6.96 -0.66
N ASN A 135 -12.40 6.34 -0.56
CA ASN A 135 -12.20 5.12 0.22
C ASN A 135 -12.05 5.42 1.73
N ASP A 136 -11.51 6.59 2.07
CA ASP A 136 -11.07 6.90 3.43
C ASP A 136 -12.23 7.08 4.40
N ILE A 137 -13.41 7.46 3.90
CA ILE A 137 -14.61 7.60 4.74
C ILE A 137 -14.97 6.27 5.43
N GLU A 138 -14.80 5.15 4.75
CA GLU A 138 -15.06 3.82 5.29
C GLU A 138 -13.89 3.34 6.16
N ARG A 139 -12.65 3.59 5.73
CA ARG A 139 -11.44 3.22 6.49
C ARG A 139 -11.43 3.87 7.87
N PHE A 140 -11.62 5.19 7.95
CA PHE A 140 -11.66 5.91 9.22
C PHE A 140 -12.86 5.54 10.09
N TYR A 141 -14.03 5.33 9.47
CA TYR A 141 -15.19 4.85 10.19
C TYR A 141 -14.91 3.52 10.88
N ARG A 142 -14.35 2.56 10.15
CA ARG A 142 -14.09 1.22 10.67
C ARG A 142 -13.00 1.21 11.74
N TYR A 143 -11.84 1.81 11.48
CA TYR A 143 -10.72 1.85 12.43
C TYR A 143 -11.07 2.62 13.70
N GLY A 144 -11.81 3.71 13.58
CA GLY A 144 -12.30 4.46 14.73
C GLY A 144 -13.17 3.60 15.66
N LEU A 145 -14.14 2.87 15.09
CA LEU A 145 -15.04 2.01 15.86
C LEU A 145 -14.39 0.75 16.42
N LEU A 146 -13.37 0.21 15.73
CA LEU A 146 -12.57 -0.89 16.29
C LEU A 146 -11.77 -0.45 17.52
N THR A 147 -11.30 0.80 17.54
CA THR A 147 -10.56 1.36 18.68
C THR A 147 -11.48 1.78 19.83
N ASN A 148 -12.62 2.37 19.50
CA ASN A 148 -13.62 2.79 20.48
C ASN A 148 -15.05 2.55 19.94
N PRO A 149 -15.70 1.43 20.29
CA PRO A 149 -17.04 1.09 19.78
C PRO A 149 -18.16 2.01 20.30
N ALA A 150 -17.88 2.84 21.32
CA ALA A 150 -18.85 3.79 21.85
C ALA A 150 -18.85 5.17 21.12
N LEU A 151 -17.98 5.34 20.12
CA LEU A 151 -17.93 6.59 19.34
C LEU A 151 -19.25 6.86 18.62
N LYS A 152 -19.65 8.13 18.64
CA LYS A 152 -20.54 8.70 17.64
C LYS A 152 -19.69 9.19 16.46
N ILE A 153 -20.25 9.15 15.27
CA ILE A 153 -19.53 9.55 14.05
C ILE A 153 -20.20 10.78 13.49
N TYR A 154 -19.44 11.85 13.27
CA TYR A 154 -19.87 13.01 12.53
C TYR A 154 -18.86 13.32 11.42
N LYS A 155 -19.32 13.34 10.19
CA LYS A 155 -18.46 13.68 9.05
C LYS A 155 -19.09 14.86 8.30
N PRO A 156 -18.37 15.98 8.16
CA PRO A 156 -18.89 17.17 7.46
C PRO A 156 -19.42 16.83 6.06
N TRP A 157 -18.72 15.96 5.32
CA TRP A 157 -19.14 15.51 3.98
C TRP A 157 -20.36 14.57 3.94
N LEU A 158 -20.98 14.26 5.08
CA LEU A 158 -22.29 13.60 5.20
C LEU A 158 -23.38 14.55 5.75
N ASP A 159 -23.03 15.78 6.11
CA ASP A 159 -23.96 16.81 6.56
C ASP A 159 -24.39 17.67 5.36
N GLN A 160 -25.69 17.62 5.03
CA GLN A 160 -26.21 18.35 3.87
C GLN A 160 -25.97 19.86 3.99
N LYS A 161 -26.05 20.44 5.20
CA LYS A 161 -25.82 21.87 5.44
C LYS A 161 -24.37 22.28 5.12
N PHE A 162 -23.42 21.42 5.47
CA PHE A 162 -22.00 21.65 5.11
C PHE A 162 -21.82 21.58 3.59
N ILE A 163 -22.42 20.59 2.94
CA ILE A 163 -22.33 20.43 1.47
C ILE A 163 -22.96 21.61 0.75
N ASP A 164 -24.13 22.08 1.20
CA ASP A 164 -24.83 23.21 0.57
C ASP A 164 -24.05 24.53 0.72
N GLU A 165 -23.32 24.73 1.82
CA GLU A 165 -22.54 25.92 2.08
C GLU A 165 -21.11 25.84 1.50
N LEU A 166 -20.45 24.67 1.60
CA LEU A 166 -19.01 24.49 1.35
C LEU A 166 -18.67 23.28 0.48
N GLY A 167 -19.61 22.79 -0.34
CA GLY A 167 -19.46 21.55 -1.10
C GLY A 167 -18.43 21.57 -2.24
N GLY A 168 -17.73 22.70 -2.45
CA GLY A 168 -16.72 22.86 -3.47
C GLY A 168 -15.44 23.52 -2.94
N ARG A 169 -14.32 23.30 -3.62
CA ARG A 169 -13.02 23.89 -3.27
C ARG A 169 -13.03 25.41 -3.30
N LYS A 170 -13.76 25.98 -4.25
CA LYS A 170 -13.91 27.42 -4.39
C LYS A 170 -14.63 27.99 -3.18
N GLU A 171 -15.78 27.44 -2.85
CA GLU A 171 -16.61 27.84 -1.71
C GLU A 171 -15.83 27.72 -0.40
N MET A 172 -15.08 26.64 -0.19
CA MET A 172 -14.23 26.46 0.99
C MET A 172 -13.12 27.51 1.07
N SER A 173 -12.45 27.84 -0.05
CA SER A 173 -11.41 28.88 -0.09
C SER A 173 -11.97 30.27 0.19
N GLU A 174 -13.10 30.60 -0.44
CA GLU A 174 -13.79 31.89 -0.22
C GLU A 174 -14.27 32.02 1.22
N PHE A 175 -14.75 30.93 1.82
CA PHE A 175 -15.16 30.89 3.22
C PHE A 175 -13.97 31.19 4.18
N LEU A 176 -12.81 30.56 3.96
CA LEU A 176 -11.63 30.83 4.78
C LEU A 176 -11.17 32.28 4.65
N ILE A 177 -11.11 32.84 3.43
CA ILE A 177 -10.72 34.23 3.17
C ILE A 177 -11.71 35.20 3.82
N ALA A 178 -13.01 34.96 3.68
CA ALA A 178 -14.06 35.79 4.28
C ALA A 178 -14.01 35.81 5.82
N ASN A 179 -13.41 34.81 6.45
CA ASN A 179 -13.18 34.72 7.89
C ASN A 179 -11.79 35.22 8.32
N GLY A 180 -11.03 35.88 7.41
CA GLY A 180 -9.75 36.52 7.71
C GLY A 180 -8.54 35.64 7.67
N PHE A 181 -8.64 34.43 7.05
CA PHE A 181 -7.52 33.52 6.86
C PHE A 181 -6.95 33.64 5.44
N ASP A 182 -5.66 33.92 5.34
CA ASP A 182 -4.93 33.94 4.08
C ASP A 182 -4.80 32.50 3.53
N TYR A 183 -5.84 32.05 2.85
CA TYR A 183 -5.76 30.84 2.07
C TYR A 183 -5.32 31.18 0.64
N LYS A 184 -4.01 31.21 0.39
CA LYS A 184 -3.52 31.27 -0.98
C LYS A 184 -4.00 30.02 -1.70
N MET A 185 -4.94 30.19 -2.64
CA MET A 185 -5.19 29.17 -3.64
C MET A 185 -3.83 28.85 -4.27
N SER A 186 -3.21 27.74 -3.83
CA SER A 186 -2.03 27.25 -4.55
C SER A 186 -2.44 27.09 -6.00
N ALA A 187 -1.59 27.56 -6.90
CA ALA A 187 -1.78 27.36 -8.34
C ALA A 187 -2.35 25.97 -8.55
N GLU A 188 -3.42 25.87 -9.32
CA GLU A 188 -4.24 24.67 -9.43
C GLU A 188 -3.33 23.48 -9.79
N LYS A 189 -2.94 22.70 -8.80
CA LYS A 189 -2.11 21.52 -9.04
C LYS A 189 -2.91 20.58 -9.91
N ALA A 190 -2.26 20.03 -10.94
CA ALA A 190 -2.88 19.10 -11.90
C ALA A 190 -3.42 17.81 -11.25
N TYR A 191 -3.07 17.56 -9.98
CA TYR A 191 -3.47 16.38 -9.20
C TYR A 191 -3.42 16.67 -7.69
N SER A 192 -4.00 15.76 -6.90
CA SER A 192 -3.87 15.74 -5.43
C SER A 192 -2.79 14.76 -5.00
N THR A 193 -2.12 15.04 -3.89
CA THR A 193 -1.10 14.16 -3.30
C THR A 193 -1.47 13.83 -1.87
N ASP A 194 -1.32 12.56 -1.50
CA ASP A 194 -1.40 12.04 -0.13
C ASP A 194 -0.15 11.21 0.14
N SER A 195 0.56 11.51 1.22
CA SER A 195 1.86 10.91 1.47
C SER A 195 2.03 10.47 2.92
N ASN A 196 2.94 9.54 3.12
CA ASN A 196 3.51 9.15 4.39
C ASN A 196 4.92 8.56 4.13
N MET A 197 5.63 8.17 5.18
CA MET A 197 7.00 7.66 5.02
C MET A 197 7.12 6.34 4.23
N LEU A 198 6.03 5.60 4.00
CA LEU A 198 6.05 4.38 3.19
C LEU A 198 5.85 4.65 1.70
N GLY A 199 5.19 5.76 1.36
CA GLY A 199 4.93 6.11 -0.03
C GLY A 199 4.00 7.30 -0.21
N ALA A 200 3.86 7.72 -1.47
CA ALA A 200 2.96 8.79 -1.90
C ALA A 200 1.97 8.29 -2.95
N THR A 201 0.78 8.86 -2.92
CA THR A 201 -0.30 8.65 -3.89
C THR A 201 -0.60 9.97 -4.57
N HIS A 202 -0.56 9.98 -5.91
CA HIS A 202 -0.98 11.10 -6.76
C HIS A 202 -2.23 10.68 -7.51
N GLU A 203 -3.32 11.42 -7.34
CA GLU A 203 -4.62 11.07 -7.93
C GLU A 203 -5.46 12.30 -8.23
N ALA A 204 -6.64 12.09 -8.83
CA ALA A 204 -7.65 13.08 -9.15
C ALA A 204 -7.27 14.07 -10.26
N LYS A 205 -8.22 14.93 -10.65
CA LYS A 205 -8.08 15.98 -11.67
C LYS A 205 -7.55 15.42 -13.01
N ASP A 206 -6.39 15.90 -13.48
CA ASP A 206 -5.82 15.48 -14.76
C ASP A 206 -5.43 14.00 -14.79
N LEU A 207 -5.14 13.40 -13.62
CA LEU A 207 -4.84 11.98 -13.52
C LEU A 207 -6.08 11.07 -13.64
N GLU A 208 -7.30 11.59 -13.55
CA GLU A 208 -8.51 10.83 -13.83
C GLU A 208 -8.64 10.45 -15.31
N TYR A 209 -7.94 11.17 -16.19
CA TYR A 209 -7.95 10.91 -17.62
C TYR A 209 -6.79 9.99 -18.02
N LEU A 210 -7.09 8.85 -18.65
CA LEU A 210 -6.10 7.84 -19.02
C LEU A 210 -5.14 8.28 -20.15
N ASN A 211 -5.44 9.37 -20.83
CA ASN A 211 -4.57 10.00 -21.83
C ASN A 211 -3.53 10.96 -21.20
N SER A 212 -3.57 11.20 -19.88
CA SER A 212 -2.51 11.90 -19.17
C SER A 212 -1.41 10.89 -18.78
N GLY A 213 -0.14 11.22 -19.04
CA GLY A 213 0.98 10.34 -18.70
C GLY A 213 1.50 10.56 -17.27
N ILE A 214 2.26 9.60 -16.74
CA ILE A 214 2.97 9.71 -15.45
C ILE A 214 3.87 10.97 -15.37
N ARG A 215 4.28 11.50 -16.51
CA ARG A 215 5.20 12.65 -16.64
C ARG A 215 4.66 13.97 -16.08
N ILE A 216 3.35 14.07 -15.81
CA ILE A 216 2.77 15.25 -15.18
C ILE A 216 3.01 15.29 -13.67
N VAL A 217 3.39 14.16 -13.08
CA VAL A 217 3.69 14.05 -11.65
C VAL A 217 5.09 14.59 -11.38
N ASN A 218 5.22 15.44 -10.38
CA ASN A 218 6.51 15.79 -9.77
C ASN A 218 6.73 14.89 -8.57
N PRO A 219 7.67 13.93 -8.63
CA PRO A 219 7.94 13.02 -7.51
C PRO A 219 8.33 13.79 -6.25
N ILE A 220 7.86 13.31 -5.11
CA ILE A 220 8.22 13.86 -3.78
C ILE A 220 9.08 12.91 -2.96
N MET A 221 9.18 11.64 -3.36
CA MET A 221 10.03 10.64 -2.70
C MET A 221 11.18 10.17 -3.58
N GLY A 222 11.18 10.55 -4.84
CA GLY A 222 12.19 10.14 -5.81
C GLY A 222 12.50 11.19 -6.85
N VAL A 223 13.17 10.77 -7.93
CA VAL A 223 13.55 11.62 -9.04
C VAL A 223 12.64 11.37 -10.25
N PRO A 224 12.39 12.40 -11.08
CA PRO A 224 11.62 12.25 -12.32
C PRO A 224 12.46 11.54 -13.39
N PHE A 225 12.67 10.25 -13.20
CA PHE A 225 13.60 9.43 -13.98
C PHE A 225 13.30 9.42 -15.48
N TRP A 226 12.09 9.78 -15.92
CA TRP A 226 11.72 9.90 -17.34
C TRP A 226 12.26 11.15 -18.02
N ARG A 227 12.78 12.12 -17.25
CA ARG A 227 13.31 13.38 -17.81
C ARG A 227 14.75 13.18 -18.30
N GLU A 228 15.07 13.68 -19.47
CA GLU A 228 16.40 13.55 -20.08
C GLU A 228 17.50 14.20 -19.24
N ASP A 229 17.20 15.29 -18.55
CA ASP A 229 18.12 16.01 -17.66
C ASP A 229 18.35 15.29 -16.32
N CYS A 230 17.57 14.28 -15.98
CA CYS A 230 17.72 13.52 -14.76
C CYS A 230 18.90 12.52 -14.90
N GLN A 231 19.98 12.79 -14.17
CA GLN A 231 21.16 11.92 -14.15
C GLN A 231 21.05 10.90 -13.03
N VAL A 232 20.99 9.61 -13.40
CA VAL A 232 20.98 8.48 -12.46
C VAL A 232 22.18 7.59 -12.75
N LYS A 233 23.06 7.40 -11.77
CA LYS A 233 24.19 6.48 -11.86
C LYS A 233 23.78 5.12 -11.31
N ALA A 234 24.26 4.04 -11.93
CA ALA A 234 24.11 2.70 -11.39
C ALA A 234 24.78 2.58 -10.02
N GLU A 235 24.16 1.85 -9.11
CA GLU A 235 24.63 1.67 -7.74
C GLU A 235 24.35 0.26 -7.24
N GLU A 236 25.34 -0.37 -6.63
CA GLU A 236 25.14 -1.62 -5.90
C GLU A 236 24.58 -1.34 -4.52
N VAL A 237 23.52 -2.07 -4.16
CA VAL A 237 22.81 -1.94 -2.88
C VAL A 237 22.62 -3.31 -2.29
N SER A 238 23.02 -3.49 -1.03
CA SER A 238 22.73 -4.70 -0.27
C SER A 238 21.64 -4.47 0.76
N VAL A 239 20.71 -5.42 0.86
CA VAL A 239 19.63 -5.46 1.85
C VAL A 239 19.72 -6.75 2.63
N ARG A 240 19.85 -6.65 3.96
CA ARG A 240 19.92 -7.81 4.86
C ARG A 240 18.66 -7.96 5.69
N PHE A 241 18.20 -9.20 5.77
CA PHE A 241 17.05 -9.60 6.59
C PHE A 241 17.45 -10.60 7.66
N GLU A 242 16.80 -10.52 8.83
CA GLU A 242 16.82 -11.52 9.90
C GLU A 242 15.39 -11.87 10.30
N GLU A 243 15.02 -13.13 10.19
CA GLU A 243 13.66 -13.61 10.45
C GLU A 243 12.56 -12.76 9.80
N GLY A 244 12.81 -12.32 8.56
CA GLY A 244 11.89 -11.49 7.78
C GLY A 244 11.90 -10.00 8.14
N GLN A 245 12.69 -9.57 9.11
CA GLN A 245 12.88 -8.16 9.43
C GLN A 245 14.04 -7.58 8.60
N PRO A 246 13.86 -6.48 7.90
CA PRO A 246 14.98 -5.78 7.31
C PRO A 246 15.81 -5.15 8.44
N VAL A 247 17.13 -5.44 8.47
CA VAL A 247 18.01 -5.05 9.58
C VAL A 247 19.20 -4.22 9.13
N ALA A 248 19.63 -4.32 7.87
CA ALA A 248 20.75 -3.52 7.37
C ALA A 248 20.61 -3.16 5.89
N LEU A 249 21.18 -2.02 5.53
CA LEU A 249 21.31 -1.52 4.16
C LEU A 249 22.77 -1.14 3.93
N ASN A 250 23.38 -1.65 2.86
CA ASN A 250 24.79 -1.38 2.51
C ASN A 250 25.76 -1.63 3.68
N GLY A 251 25.51 -2.69 4.46
CA GLY A 251 26.32 -3.05 5.62
C GLY A 251 26.11 -2.19 6.87
N VAL A 252 25.24 -1.19 6.82
CA VAL A 252 24.87 -0.37 7.99
C VAL A 252 23.66 -0.97 8.69
N GLU A 253 23.81 -1.29 9.97
CA GLU A 253 22.78 -1.83 10.85
C GLU A 253 21.81 -0.74 11.33
N PHE A 254 20.52 -1.09 11.41
CA PHE A 254 19.46 -0.22 11.92
C PHE A 254 18.68 -0.89 13.05
N ASN A 255 18.70 -0.28 14.23
CA ASN A 255 17.85 -0.70 15.36
C ASN A 255 16.48 -0.01 15.34
N ASP A 256 16.33 1.07 14.58
CA ASP A 256 15.07 1.81 14.41
C ASP A 256 14.49 1.54 13.01
N PRO A 257 13.32 0.89 12.93
CA PRO A 257 12.68 0.61 11.65
C PRO A 257 12.28 1.88 10.87
N VAL A 258 12.05 3.00 11.57
CA VAL A 258 11.77 4.29 10.91
C VAL A 258 13.02 4.76 10.16
N ALA A 259 14.18 4.74 10.81
CA ALA A 259 15.44 5.13 10.20
C ALA A 259 15.80 4.24 9.00
N LEU A 260 15.56 2.93 9.11
CA LEU A 260 15.78 1.97 8.01
C LEU A 260 14.90 2.30 6.79
N ILE A 261 13.61 2.53 7.00
CA ILE A 261 12.67 2.85 5.91
C ILE A 261 13.04 4.17 5.25
N LEU A 262 13.41 5.19 6.03
CA LEU A 262 13.83 6.48 5.49
C LEU A 262 15.13 6.35 4.65
N GLU A 263 16.07 5.53 5.09
CA GLU A 263 17.28 5.26 4.30
C GLU A 263 16.96 4.45 3.04
N ALA A 264 16.08 3.45 3.13
CA ALA A 264 15.62 2.70 1.96
C ALA A 264 14.92 3.63 0.94
N ASN A 265 14.12 4.60 1.42
CA ASN A 265 13.53 5.63 0.57
C ASN A 265 14.59 6.51 -0.10
N ARG A 266 15.62 6.92 0.64
CA ARG A 266 16.71 7.73 0.11
C ARG A 266 17.48 6.97 -1.00
N ILE A 267 17.72 5.68 -0.78
CA ILE A 267 18.41 4.82 -1.76
C ILE A 267 17.51 4.64 -3.00
N GLY A 268 16.31 4.10 -2.86
CA GLY A 268 15.41 3.85 -3.99
C GLY A 268 14.98 5.13 -4.70
N GLY A 269 14.77 6.21 -3.94
CA GLY A 269 14.30 7.50 -4.47
C GLY A 269 15.27 8.15 -5.45
N ARG A 270 16.58 8.11 -5.19
CA ARG A 270 17.59 8.69 -6.13
C ARG A 270 17.67 7.96 -7.47
N HIS A 271 17.07 6.77 -7.55
CA HIS A 271 16.93 6.01 -8.80
C HIS A 271 15.55 6.19 -9.44
N GLY A 272 14.56 6.71 -8.71
CA GLY A 272 13.17 6.75 -9.13
C GLY A 272 12.50 5.37 -9.06
N LEU A 273 13.03 4.46 -8.22
CA LEU A 273 12.48 3.12 -7.98
C LEU A 273 11.09 3.20 -7.33
N GLY A 274 10.22 2.24 -7.62
CA GLY A 274 8.95 2.08 -6.95
C GLY A 274 7.85 3.04 -7.40
N MET A 275 8.01 3.69 -8.55
CA MET A 275 6.92 4.42 -9.20
C MET A 275 6.06 3.46 -10.03
N SER A 276 4.74 3.57 -9.85
CA SER A 276 3.78 2.77 -10.61
C SER A 276 2.52 3.56 -10.96
N ASP A 277 1.94 3.25 -12.13
CA ASP A 277 0.66 3.79 -12.62
C ASP A 277 -0.35 2.65 -12.59
N GLN A 278 -1.38 2.76 -11.77
CA GLN A 278 -2.31 1.68 -11.50
C GLN A 278 -3.76 2.11 -11.74
N ILE A 279 -4.54 1.19 -12.27
CA ILE A 279 -6.00 1.27 -12.27
C ILE A 279 -6.52 0.34 -11.18
N GLU A 280 -7.32 0.88 -10.27
CA GLU A 280 -7.84 0.16 -9.11
C GLU A 280 -9.37 0.22 -9.03
N ASN A 281 -9.95 -0.72 -8.30
CA ASN A 281 -11.35 -0.64 -7.89
C ASN A 281 -11.43 -0.01 -6.50
N ARG A 282 -12.12 1.11 -6.37
CA ARG A 282 -12.46 1.69 -5.05
C ARG A 282 -13.31 0.73 -4.24
N ILE A 283 -13.45 0.99 -2.94
CA ILE A 283 -14.31 0.17 -2.05
C ILE A 283 -15.76 0.16 -2.56
N ILE A 284 -16.21 1.26 -3.17
CA ILE A 284 -17.53 1.39 -3.81
C ILE A 284 -17.61 0.77 -5.23
N GLU A 285 -16.65 -0.07 -5.61
CA GLU A 285 -16.52 -0.77 -6.90
C GLU A 285 -16.31 0.13 -8.14
N ALA A 286 -16.20 1.45 -7.98
CA ALA A 286 -15.85 2.34 -9.08
C ALA A 286 -14.36 2.24 -9.46
N LYS A 287 -14.06 2.32 -10.75
CA LYS A 287 -12.68 2.41 -11.23
C LYS A 287 -12.07 3.77 -10.91
N SER A 288 -10.81 3.78 -10.49
CA SER A 288 -9.98 4.98 -10.37
C SER A 288 -8.55 4.69 -10.79
N ARG A 289 -7.79 5.75 -11.01
CA ARG A 289 -6.36 5.68 -11.33
C ARG A 289 -5.57 6.42 -10.28
N GLY A 290 -4.43 5.85 -9.90
CA GLY A 290 -3.44 6.49 -9.05
C GLY A 290 -2.04 6.27 -9.60
N ILE A 291 -1.16 7.26 -9.39
CA ILE A 291 0.28 7.14 -9.59
C ILE A 291 0.90 7.12 -8.21
N TYR A 292 1.72 6.12 -7.97
CA TYR A 292 2.26 5.82 -6.64
C TYR A 292 3.77 5.91 -6.63
N GLU A 293 4.32 6.41 -5.52
CA GLU A 293 5.74 6.36 -5.19
C GLU A 293 5.91 5.56 -3.91
N ALA A 294 6.82 4.60 -3.92
CA ALA A 294 7.16 3.84 -2.71
C ALA A 294 8.61 3.27 -2.83
N PRO A 295 9.63 4.13 -2.89
CA PRO A 295 10.97 3.70 -3.25
C PRO A 295 11.59 2.73 -2.24
N GLY A 296 11.43 2.97 -0.95
CA GLY A 296 11.94 2.08 0.09
C GLY A 296 11.20 0.75 0.15
N MET A 297 9.86 0.80 0.05
CA MET A 297 9.05 -0.44 0.01
C MET A 297 9.39 -1.29 -1.21
N ALA A 298 9.63 -0.69 -2.37
CA ALA A 298 10.02 -1.41 -3.58
C ALA A 298 11.41 -2.06 -3.42
N LEU A 299 12.39 -1.34 -2.90
CA LEU A 299 13.73 -1.87 -2.63
C LEU A 299 13.69 -3.08 -1.69
N LEU A 300 12.99 -2.92 -0.55
CA LEU A 300 12.85 -3.98 0.44
C LEU A 300 12.07 -5.18 -0.10
N HIS A 301 11.02 -4.92 -0.89
CA HIS A 301 10.18 -5.98 -1.48
C HIS A 301 10.94 -6.84 -2.49
N ILE A 302 11.71 -6.23 -3.38
CA ILE A 302 12.54 -6.96 -4.37
C ILE A 302 13.50 -7.93 -3.65
N ALA A 303 14.21 -7.44 -2.63
CA ALA A 303 15.15 -8.26 -1.88
C ALA A 303 14.44 -9.34 -1.03
N TYR A 304 13.31 -9.00 -0.41
CA TYR A 304 12.51 -9.95 0.37
C TYR A 304 11.94 -11.09 -0.49
N GLU A 305 11.31 -10.77 -1.64
CA GLU A 305 10.78 -11.78 -2.56
C GLU A 305 11.87 -12.69 -3.11
N ARG A 306 13.08 -12.16 -3.35
CA ARG A 306 14.22 -12.96 -3.78
C ARG A 306 14.59 -14.02 -2.75
N LEU A 307 14.60 -13.66 -1.46
CA LEU A 307 14.86 -14.61 -0.38
C LEU A 307 13.71 -15.60 -0.22
N VAL A 308 12.46 -15.15 -0.24
CA VAL A 308 11.29 -16.05 -0.18
C VAL A 308 11.36 -17.12 -1.24
N THR A 309 11.66 -16.73 -2.49
CA THR A 309 11.72 -17.69 -3.61
C THR A 309 12.94 -18.62 -3.56
N GLY A 310 14.04 -18.18 -2.94
CA GLY A 310 15.23 -19.02 -2.76
C GLY A 310 15.16 -20.00 -1.58
N ILE A 311 14.28 -19.73 -0.62
CA ILE A 311 14.19 -20.47 0.65
C ILE A 311 13.03 -21.47 0.65
N HIS A 312 11.87 -21.08 0.13
CA HIS A 312 10.64 -21.87 0.20
C HIS A 312 10.40 -22.70 -1.06
N ASN A 313 9.65 -23.80 -0.90
CA ASN A 313 9.19 -24.60 -2.02
C ASN A 313 7.98 -23.96 -2.74
N GLU A 314 7.67 -24.43 -3.95
CA GLU A 314 6.64 -23.83 -4.80
C GLU A 314 5.25 -23.79 -4.15
N ASP A 315 4.83 -24.87 -3.48
CA ASP A 315 3.52 -24.94 -2.81
C ASP A 315 3.38 -23.87 -1.72
N THR A 316 4.45 -23.64 -0.96
CA THR A 316 4.51 -22.59 0.08
C THR A 316 4.47 -21.20 -0.56
N ILE A 317 5.20 -20.98 -1.66
CA ILE A 317 5.25 -19.70 -2.37
C ILE A 317 3.87 -19.37 -2.96
N GLU A 318 3.21 -20.35 -3.60
CA GLU A 318 1.87 -20.20 -4.15
C GLU A 318 0.87 -19.79 -3.06
N GLN A 319 0.84 -20.52 -1.96
CA GLN A 319 -0.06 -20.24 -0.83
C GLN A 319 0.24 -18.86 -0.22
N TYR A 320 1.50 -18.49 -0.07
CA TYR A 320 1.94 -17.19 0.41
C TYR A 320 1.41 -16.06 -0.49
N ARG A 321 1.57 -16.18 -1.81
CA ARG A 321 1.10 -15.19 -2.79
C ARG A 321 -0.42 -15.04 -2.77
N MET A 322 -1.17 -16.15 -2.75
CA MET A 322 -2.64 -16.11 -2.65
C MET A 322 -3.09 -15.43 -1.35
N ASN A 323 -2.48 -15.75 -0.23
CA ASN A 323 -2.78 -15.14 1.06
C ASN A 323 -2.43 -13.64 1.08
N GLY A 324 -1.30 -13.26 0.49
CA GLY A 324 -0.85 -11.88 0.36
C GLY A 324 -1.82 -11.02 -0.47
N MET A 325 -2.26 -11.51 -1.62
CA MET A 325 -3.28 -10.84 -2.44
C MET A 325 -4.59 -10.64 -1.67
N LYS A 326 -5.07 -11.67 -0.96
CA LYS A 326 -6.28 -11.58 -0.14
C LYS A 326 -6.13 -10.58 0.99
N LEU A 327 -5.00 -10.62 1.68
CA LEU A 327 -4.67 -9.69 2.77
C LEU A 327 -4.54 -8.25 2.26
N GLY A 328 -3.89 -8.05 1.10
CA GLY A 328 -3.79 -6.74 0.45
C GLY A 328 -5.14 -6.12 0.14
N ARG A 329 -6.11 -6.93 -0.33
CA ARG A 329 -7.47 -6.47 -0.55
C ARG A 329 -8.19 -6.12 0.76
N LEU A 330 -8.02 -6.92 1.81
CA LEU A 330 -8.57 -6.61 3.14
C LEU A 330 -8.01 -5.30 3.68
N LEU A 331 -6.70 -5.10 3.59
CA LEU A 331 -6.04 -3.85 3.97
C LEU A 331 -6.61 -2.66 3.19
N TYR A 332 -6.72 -2.77 1.87
CA TYR A 332 -7.28 -1.73 1.01
C TYR A 332 -8.70 -1.32 1.45
N GLN A 333 -9.52 -2.30 1.87
CA GLN A 333 -10.88 -2.11 2.35
C GLN A 333 -10.98 -1.59 3.80
N GLY A 334 -9.87 -1.25 4.47
CA GLY A 334 -9.90 -0.82 5.87
C GLY A 334 -10.08 -1.96 6.87
N ARG A 335 -9.74 -3.18 6.52
CA ARG A 335 -9.97 -4.41 7.30
C ARG A 335 -8.69 -5.04 7.85
N TRP A 336 -7.63 -4.23 8.03
CA TRP A 336 -6.30 -4.70 8.45
C TRP A 336 -6.30 -5.41 9.81
N PHE A 337 -7.19 -5.01 10.72
CA PHE A 337 -7.31 -5.59 12.06
C PHE A 337 -8.50 -6.57 12.20
N ASP A 338 -9.10 -6.98 11.08
CA ASP A 338 -10.11 -8.04 11.12
C ASP A 338 -9.48 -9.38 11.47
N PRO A 339 -10.20 -10.32 12.13
CA PRO A 339 -9.68 -11.63 12.46
C PRO A 339 -9.09 -12.38 11.27
N GLN A 340 -9.71 -12.30 10.09
CA GLN A 340 -9.18 -12.92 8.87
C GLN A 340 -7.85 -12.28 8.44
N ALA A 341 -7.71 -10.96 8.52
CA ALA A 341 -6.47 -10.28 8.17
C ALA A 341 -5.33 -10.62 9.14
N ILE A 342 -5.64 -10.67 10.45
CA ILE A 342 -4.69 -11.08 11.48
C ILE A 342 -4.23 -12.51 11.24
N MET A 343 -5.15 -13.45 10.99
CA MET A 343 -4.84 -14.85 10.71
C MET A 343 -3.92 -15.00 9.49
N LEU A 344 -4.20 -14.29 8.37
CA LEU A 344 -3.37 -14.34 7.17
C LEU A 344 -1.97 -13.76 7.42
N ARG A 345 -1.90 -12.63 8.13
CA ARG A 345 -0.66 -11.96 8.49
C ARG A 345 0.21 -12.83 9.41
N GLU A 346 -0.36 -13.37 10.48
CA GLU A 346 0.36 -14.25 11.40
C GLU A 346 0.83 -15.54 10.72
N THR A 347 0.03 -16.08 9.80
CA THR A 347 0.43 -17.25 8.99
C THR A 347 1.68 -16.94 8.18
N ALA A 348 1.70 -15.82 7.46
CA ALA A 348 2.86 -15.40 6.68
C ALA A 348 4.08 -15.11 7.58
N GLN A 349 3.90 -14.38 8.69
CA GLN A 349 4.99 -14.06 9.60
C GLN A 349 5.59 -15.29 10.26
N ARG A 350 4.75 -16.24 10.69
CA ARG A 350 5.19 -17.44 11.40
C ARG A 350 5.84 -18.49 10.49
N TRP A 351 5.24 -18.73 9.31
CA TRP A 351 5.59 -19.88 8.47
C TRP A 351 6.43 -19.51 7.25
N VAL A 352 6.47 -18.23 6.86
CA VAL A 352 7.29 -17.76 5.74
C VAL A 352 8.40 -16.84 6.25
N ALA A 353 8.06 -15.72 6.88
CA ALA A 353 9.02 -14.68 7.21
C ALA A 353 10.14 -15.15 8.15
N ARG A 354 9.85 -16.00 9.14
CA ARG A 354 10.87 -16.48 10.08
C ARG A 354 12.02 -17.24 9.43
N ALA A 355 11.80 -17.84 8.28
CA ALA A 355 12.86 -18.50 7.52
C ALA A 355 13.66 -17.51 6.66
N VAL A 356 13.14 -16.30 6.44
CA VAL A 356 13.76 -15.29 5.57
C VAL A 356 14.88 -14.58 6.34
N THR A 357 16.05 -15.20 6.34
CA THR A 357 17.30 -14.64 6.87
C THR A 357 18.34 -14.70 5.76
N GLY A 358 18.98 -13.58 5.46
CA GLY A 358 19.99 -13.52 4.41
C GLY A 358 20.20 -12.12 3.86
N MET A 359 21.02 -12.02 2.84
CA MET A 359 21.38 -10.78 2.16
C MET A 359 21.16 -10.90 0.66
N VAL A 360 20.62 -9.86 0.08
CA VAL A 360 20.48 -9.71 -1.37
C VAL A 360 21.22 -8.45 -1.81
N THR A 361 22.07 -8.59 -2.81
CA THR A 361 22.74 -7.47 -3.46
C THR A 361 22.10 -7.22 -4.82
N LEU A 362 21.73 -5.96 -5.06
CA LEU A 362 21.13 -5.49 -6.31
C LEU A 362 22.01 -4.43 -6.95
N GLU A 363 21.99 -4.35 -8.26
CA GLU A 363 22.39 -3.14 -8.97
C GLU A 363 21.13 -2.37 -9.35
N LEU A 364 20.99 -1.17 -8.81
CA LEU A 364 19.90 -0.25 -9.16
C LEU A 364 20.35 0.67 -10.29
N ARG A 365 19.48 0.87 -11.26
CA ARG A 365 19.67 1.75 -12.40
C ARG A 365 18.54 2.79 -12.42
N ARG A 366 18.17 3.27 -13.57
CA ARG A 366 17.20 4.36 -13.75
C ARG A 366 15.76 3.83 -13.69
N GLY A 367 14.93 4.37 -12.81
CA GLY A 367 13.54 3.97 -12.63
C GLY A 367 13.41 2.59 -11.96
N ASN A 368 12.56 1.74 -12.51
CA ASN A 368 12.37 0.38 -12.00
C ASN A 368 13.32 -0.66 -12.63
N ASP A 369 14.42 -0.20 -13.23
CA ASP A 369 15.42 -1.09 -13.81
C ASP A 369 16.46 -1.50 -12.74
N TYR A 370 16.61 -2.80 -12.54
CA TYR A 370 17.56 -3.38 -11.60
C TYR A 370 18.04 -4.77 -12.03
N SER A 371 19.13 -5.22 -11.44
CA SER A 371 19.63 -6.60 -11.55
C SER A 371 19.89 -7.18 -10.17
N LEU A 372 19.63 -8.46 -10.00
CA LEU A 372 20.06 -9.21 -8.82
C LEU A 372 21.52 -9.66 -9.05
N LEU A 373 22.45 -9.21 -8.21
CA LEU A 373 23.86 -9.56 -8.32
C LEU A 373 24.23 -10.74 -7.44
N ASN A 374 23.74 -10.77 -6.20
CA ASN A 374 24.05 -11.82 -5.25
C ASN A 374 22.85 -12.13 -4.34
N THR A 375 22.79 -13.37 -3.85
CA THR A 375 21.79 -13.83 -2.88
C THR A 375 22.46 -14.82 -1.92
N GLU A 376 22.53 -14.47 -0.66
CA GLU A 376 23.14 -15.27 0.40
C GLU A 376 22.12 -15.53 1.50
N SER A 377 21.99 -16.78 1.90
CA SER A 377 21.15 -17.17 3.05
C SER A 377 21.59 -18.52 3.58
N PRO A 378 21.64 -18.73 4.90
CA PRO A 378 21.84 -20.05 5.48
C PRO A 378 20.67 -21.01 5.21
N ASN A 379 19.52 -20.46 4.80
CA ASN A 379 18.28 -21.21 4.62
C ASN A 379 17.93 -21.50 3.15
N LEU A 380 18.86 -21.22 2.20
CA LEU A 380 18.61 -21.50 0.78
C LEU A 380 18.35 -23.00 0.56
N THR A 381 17.29 -23.28 -0.18
CA THR A 381 16.99 -24.62 -0.69
C THR A 381 17.49 -24.82 -2.13
N TYR A 382 18.08 -23.76 -2.70
CA TYR A 382 18.70 -23.80 -4.02
C TYR A 382 20.10 -24.44 -3.93
N HIS A 383 20.26 -25.56 -4.62
CA HIS A 383 21.50 -26.35 -4.65
C HIS A 383 21.88 -26.61 -6.11
N PRO A 384 22.82 -25.85 -6.69
CA PRO A 384 23.18 -25.98 -8.11
C PRO A 384 23.68 -27.38 -8.46
N GLU A 385 24.35 -28.06 -7.52
CA GLU A 385 24.86 -29.40 -7.69
C GLU A 385 23.76 -30.46 -7.95
N ARG A 386 22.52 -30.21 -7.55
CA ARG A 386 21.38 -31.14 -7.77
C ARG A 386 20.94 -31.21 -9.22
N LEU A 387 21.19 -30.14 -10.01
CA LEU A 387 20.71 -30.00 -11.39
C LEU A 387 21.83 -29.78 -12.40
N THR A 388 23.09 -29.71 -11.95
CA THR A 388 24.22 -29.53 -12.87
C THR A 388 24.28 -30.67 -13.88
N MET A 389 24.58 -30.31 -15.12
CA MET A 389 24.85 -31.28 -16.21
C MET A 389 26.30 -31.76 -16.21
N GLU A 390 27.15 -31.20 -15.34
CA GLU A 390 28.53 -31.64 -15.18
C GLU A 390 28.58 -33.00 -14.51
N LYS A 391 29.65 -33.76 -14.81
CA LYS A 391 29.88 -35.08 -14.18
C LYS A 391 30.06 -34.93 -12.67
N GLY A 392 29.21 -35.59 -11.89
CA GLY A 392 29.23 -35.62 -10.45
C GLY A 392 28.29 -36.67 -9.89
N GLU A 393 28.29 -36.82 -8.57
CA GLU A 393 27.33 -37.66 -7.87
C GLU A 393 25.95 -36.99 -7.92
N SER A 394 24.95 -37.73 -8.41
CA SER A 394 23.56 -37.30 -8.45
C SER A 394 22.74 -38.06 -7.40
N MET A 395 21.78 -37.39 -6.75
CA MET A 395 20.87 -37.99 -5.78
C MET A 395 19.88 -38.97 -6.43
N PHE A 396 19.76 -38.96 -7.76
CA PHE A 396 18.91 -39.87 -8.54
C PHE A 396 19.58 -40.25 -9.86
N SER A 397 19.18 -41.37 -10.39
CA SER A 397 19.71 -41.93 -11.62
C SER A 397 18.74 -41.76 -12.82
N PRO A 398 19.19 -41.94 -14.06
CA PRO A 398 18.31 -42.01 -15.22
C PRO A 398 17.18 -43.04 -15.06
N ARG A 399 17.42 -44.13 -14.35
CA ARG A 399 16.41 -45.18 -14.09
C ARG A 399 15.27 -44.67 -13.22
N ASP A 400 15.59 -43.88 -12.17
CA ASP A 400 14.60 -43.30 -11.30
C ASP A 400 13.71 -42.34 -12.09
N ARG A 401 14.30 -41.53 -12.99
CA ARG A 401 13.56 -40.65 -13.87
C ARG A 401 12.67 -41.36 -14.86
N ILE A 402 13.16 -42.48 -15.43
CA ILE A 402 12.34 -43.34 -16.33
C ILE A 402 11.13 -43.86 -15.57
N GLY A 403 11.30 -44.40 -14.35
CA GLY A 403 10.22 -44.86 -13.51
C GLY A 403 9.16 -43.76 -13.25
N GLN A 404 9.59 -42.57 -12.89
CA GLN A 404 8.71 -41.43 -12.66
C GLN A 404 7.93 -41.04 -13.93
N LEU A 405 8.59 -40.98 -15.10
CA LEU A 405 7.94 -40.67 -16.38
C LEU A 405 6.94 -41.77 -16.77
N THR A 406 7.26 -43.05 -16.52
CA THR A 406 6.34 -44.15 -16.74
C THR A 406 5.07 -44.01 -15.91
N MET A 407 5.17 -43.61 -14.65
CA MET A 407 4.01 -43.34 -13.80
C MET A 407 3.14 -42.19 -14.31
N ARG A 408 3.73 -41.16 -14.94
CA ARG A 408 2.99 -40.06 -15.56
C ARG A 408 2.10 -40.48 -16.70
N ASN A 409 2.32 -41.68 -17.31
CA ASN A 409 1.44 -42.22 -18.37
C ASN A 409 -0.01 -42.35 -17.89
N LEU A 410 -0.25 -42.64 -16.61
CA LEU A 410 -1.61 -42.73 -16.04
C LEU A 410 -2.36 -41.40 -16.18
N ASP A 411 -1.74 -40.30 -15.72
CA ASP A 411 -2.31 -38.94 -15.82
C ASP A 411 -2.50 -38.53 -17.30
N ILE A 412 -1.53 -38.86 -18.18
CA ILE A 412 -1.60 -38.54 -19.59
C ILE A 412 -2.76 -39.29 -20.27
N VAL A 413 -2.98 -40.54 -19.92
CA VAL A 413 -4.10 -41.35 -20.47
C VAL A 413 -5.43 -40.76 -20.03
N ASP A 414 -5.58 -40.41 -18.73
CA ASP A 414 -6.80 -39.79 -18.22
C ASP A 414 -7.06 -38.42 -18.85
N THR A 415 -6.03 -37.60 -19.01
CA THR A 415 -6.12 -36.31 -19.69
C THR A 415 -6.56 -36.50 -21.15
N ARG A 416 -5.97 -37.43 -21.86
CA ARG A 416 -6.31 -37.72 -23.25
C ARG A 416 -7.77 -38.22 -23.42
N ALA A 417 -8.24 -39.05 -22.50
CA ALA A 417 -9.64 -39.48 -22.45
C ALA A 417 -10.62 -38.29 -22.27
N LYS A 418 -10.31 -37.36 -21.34
CA LYS A 418 -11.11 -36.16 -21.15
C LYS A 418 -11.10 -35.22 -22.35
N LEU A 419 -9.94 -35.02 -23.00
CA LEU A 419 -9.82 -34.26 -24.23
C LEU A 419 -10.69 -34.86 -25.36
N GLY A 420 -10.75 -36.20 -25.48
CA GLY A 420 -11.64 -36.87 -26.41
C GLY A 420 -13.12 -36.57 -26.18
N ILE A 421 -13.57 -36.55 -24.92
CA ILE A 421 -14.94 -36.17 -24.54
C ILE A 421 -15.23 -34.74 -24.95
N TYR A 422 -14.32 -33.80 -24.65
CA TYR A 422 -14.50 -32.38 -24.98
C TYR A 422 -14.53 -32.14 -26.50
N ALA A 423 -13.75 -32.88 -27.27
CA ALA A 423 -13.83 -32.85 -28.72
C ALA A 423 -15.18 -33.32 -29.24
N GLN A 424 -15.69 -34.48 -28.74
CA GLN A 424 -16.98 -35.02 -29.12
C GLN A 424 -18.16 -34.11 -28.78
N THR A 425 -18.07 -33.37 -27.68
CA THR A 425 -19.09 -32.38 -27.23
C THR A 425 -18.97 -31.02 -27.92
N GLY A 426 -18.00 -30.83 -28.80
CA GLY A 426 -17.73 -29.57 -29.51
C GLY A 426 -17.08 -28.47 -28.65
N LEU A 427 -16.69 -28.79 -27.40
CA LEU A 427 -15.99 -27.83 -26.52
C LEU A 427 -14.55 -27.56 -26.98
N LEU A 428 -13.94 -28.51 -27.71
CA LEU A 428 -12.62 -28.38 -28.33
C LEU A 428 -12.75 -28.35 -29.84
N ALA A 429 -13.47 -27.38 -30.39
CA ALA A 429 -13.49 -27.16 -31.83
C ALA A 429 -12.15 -26.55 -32.25
N ALA A 430 -11.37 -27.27 -33.03
CA ALA A 430 -10.20 -26.70 -33.70
C ALA A 430 -10.66 -25.58 -34.64
N SER A 431 -10.25 -24.34 -34.43
CA SER A 431 -10.41 -23.31 -35.42
C SER A 431 -9.41 -23.53 -36.56
N LYS A 432 -9.71 -23.05 -37.76
CA LYS A 432 -8.77 -23.07 -38.88
C LYS A 432 -7.44 -22.37 -38.55
N ASP A 433 -7.50 -21.41 -37.64
CA ASP A 433 -6.37 -20.55 -37.27
C ASP A 433 -5.57 -21.13 -36.06
N SER A 434 -6.12 -22.11 -35.35
CA SER A 434 -5.46 -22.77 -34.22
C SER A 434 -5.82 -24.26 -34.18
N PRO A 435 -5.24 -25.06 -35.05
CA PRO A 435 -5.46 -26.51 -35.02
C PRO A 435 -4.86 -27.13 -33.76
N LEU A 436 -5.66 -27.87 -32.99
CA LEU A 436 -5.16 -28.68 -31.87
C LEU A 436 -4.66 -30.00 -32.38
N PRO A 437 -3.35 -30.18 -32.56
CA PRO A 437 -2.79 -31.43 -33.11
C PRO A 437 -2.95 -32.64 -32.18
N LEU A 438 -3.35 -32.38 -30.92
CA LEU A 438 -3.52 -33.40 -29.87
C LEU A 438 -4.62 -34.42 -30.15
N LEU A 439 -5.55 -34.09 -31.05
CA LEU A 439 -6.70 -34.88 -31.40
C LEU A 439 -6.63 -35.36 -32.86
N GLY A 440 -5.41 -35.58 -33.39
CA GLY A 440 -5.22 -36.14 -34.71
C GLY A 440 -6.12 -37.36 -34.91
N ASN A 441 -6.73 -37.45 -36.08
CA ASN A 441 -7.54 -38.60 -36.52
C ASN A 441 -6.71 -39.88 -36.49
N ASP A 442 -6.60 -40.49 -35.31
CA ASP A 442 -6.27 -41.89 -35.21
C ASP A 442 -7.57 -42.64 -35.56
N SER A 443 -7.81 -42.77 -36.87
CA SER A 443 -8.75 -43.73 -37.42
C SER A 443 -8.25 -45.14 -37.22
#